data_8ab030d980a59c7f944062dfd5e321ba
#
_entry.id   8ab030d980a59c7f944062dfd5e321ba
#
_cell.length_a   1.000
_cell.length_b   1.000
_cell.length_c   1.000
_cell.angle_alpha   90.00
_cell.angle_beta   90.00
_cell.angle_gamma   90.00
#
_symmetry.space_group_name_H-M   'P 1'
#
loop_
_entity.id
_entity.type
_entity.pdbx_description
1 polymer ?
#
loop_
_entity_poly.entity_id
_entity_poly.type
_entity_poly.pdbx_seq_one_letter_code
_entity_poly.pdbx_strand_id
1 'polypeptide(L)'
;NLIKIYEQSFRNNREMSALTDYFKGETFSYYEVAKEIAKLHLMFKEAGIEKGDKIALIGRNNTRWCISYIATITYGAVIVPILQDFNPNDVINIVNHSESKLLFMGDNFWDDIEGEQIPNIDAVFSLTDFHVIYERDSEKLTSYMKNILSHYREAYPRGFSIDDIKYDEIPNEAICLLNYTSGTTGSSKGVMLSVNNLTGNICFAIDMINPENGEHYFRKGGRTLSFLP
;
A
#
# COMPACT_ATOMS: atom_id res chain seq x y z
N ASN A 1 17.37 0.19 6.02
CA ASN A 1 15.96 0.44 6.38
C ASN A 1 15.12 0.55 5.12
N LEU A 2 14.03 -0.22 5.03
CA LEU A 2 13.13 -0.33 3.88
C LEU A 2 12.61 1.03 3.40
N ILE A 3 12.25 1.91 4.33
CA ILE A 3 11.68 3.23 4.02
C ILE A 3 12.71 4.07 3.25
N LYS A 4 13.97 4.03 3.66
CA LYS A 4 15.06 4.72 2.96
C LYS A 4 15.38 4.11 1.60
N ILE A 5 15.23 2.79 1.46
CA ILE A 5 15.38 2.11 0.16
C ILE A 5 14.30 2.63 -0.82
N TYR A 6 13.04 2.72 -0.40
CA TYR A 6 11.97 3.30 -1.23
C TYR A 6 12.27 4.77 -1.58
N GLU A 7 12.60 5.60 -0.59
CA GLU A 7 12.92 7.02 -0.80
C GLU A 7 14.03 7.20 -1.85
N GLN A 8 15.14 6.50 -1.67
CA GLN A 8 16.27 6.55 -2.60
C GLN A 8 15.92 6.02 -3.99
N SER A 9 15.16 4.92 -4.06
CA SER A 9 14.76 4.33 -5.33
C SER A 9 13.88 5.29 -6.13
N PHE A 10 12.90 5.93 -5.51
CA PHE A 10 12.02 6.90 -6.18
C PHE A 10 12.79 8.15 -6.63
N ARG A 11 13.70 8.66 -5.82
CA ARG A 11 14.54 9.81 -6.17
C ARG A 11 15.48 9.51 -7.33
N ASN A 12 16.15 8.35 -7.30
CA ASN A 12 17.21 8.02 -8.24
C ASN A 12 16.69 7.52 -9.60
N ASN A 13 15.45 7.03 -9.66
CA ASN A 13 14.88 6.42 -10.87
C ASN A 13 13.62 7.14 -11.38
N ARG A 14 13.40 8.39 -11.01
CA ARG A 14 12.16 9.15 -11.19
C ARG A 14 11.51 9.04 -12.57
N GLU A 15 12.30 9.09 -13.63
CA GLU A 15 11.83 9.07 -15.03
C GLU A 15 11.59 7.63 -15.56
N MET A 16 12.02 6.62 -14.81
CA MET A 16 11.85 5.23 -15.23
C MET A 16 10.44 4.74 -14.93
N SER A 17 9.93 3.83 -15.78
CA SER A 17 8.69 3.11 -15.49
C SER A 17 8.87 2.25 -14.23
N ALA A 18 7.96 2.41 -13.27
CA ALA A 18 7.95 1.66 -12.02
C ALA A 18 6.90 0.54 -12.04
N LEU A 19 5.66 0.89 -12.34
CA LEU A 19 4.52 -0.01 -12.29
C LEU A 19 3.73 0.09 -13.60
N THR A 20 3.35 -1.05 -14.15
CA THR A 20 2.49 -1.13 -15.34
C THR A 20 1.34 -2.08 -15.07
N ASP A 21 0.10 -1.61 -15.21
CA ASP A 21 -1.08 -2.46 -15.27
C ASP A 21 -1.21 -2.98 -16.72
N TYR A 22 -1.01 -4.28 -16.89
CA TYR A 22 -1.03 -4.90 -18.21
C TYR A 22 -2.42 -4.79 -18.87
N PHE A 23 -3.49 -4.96 -18.09
CA PHE A 23 -4.86 -4.97 -18.62
C PHE A 23 -5.37 -3.57 -18.95
N LYS A 24 -5.03 -2.58 -18.15
CA LYS A 24 -5.42 -1.18 -18.35
C LYS A 24 -4.46 -0.44 -19.30
N GLY A 25 -3.26 -0.98 -19.56
CA GLY A 25 -2.21 -0.29 -20.29
C GLY A 25 -1.67 0.96 -19.58
N GLU A 26 -1.96 1.13 -18.29
CA GLU A 26 -1.55 2.27 -17.48
C GLU A 26 -0.15 2.02 -16.93
N THR A 27 0.75 2.97 -17.12
CA THR A 27 2.12 2.90 -16.60
C THR A 27 2.42 4.13 -15.75
N PHE A 28 2.96 3.90 -14.56
CA PHE A 28 3.47 4.92 -13.66
C PHE A 28 4.99 4.90 -13.63
N SER A 29 5.62 6.07 -13.79
CA SER A 29 7.02 6.25 -13.44
C SER A 29 7.22 6.21 -11.93
N TYR A 30 8.47 6.06 -11.46
CA TYR A 30 8.79 6.16 -10.04
C TYR A 30 8.34 7.51 -9.44
N TYR A 31 8.46 8.58 -10.20
CA TYR A 31 8.00 9.91 -9.78
C TYR A 31 6.47 9.98 -9.65
N GLU A 32 5.73 9.40 -10.59
CA GLU A 32 4.26 9.36 -10.53
C GLU A 32 3.78 8.49 -9.37
N VAL A 33 4.43 7.35 -9.09
CA VAL A 33 4.16 6.55 -7.89
C VAL A 33 4.36 7.38 -6.62
N ALA A 34 5.47 8.13 -6.52
CA ALA A 34 5.73 9.00 -5.37
C ALA A 34 4.66 10.08 -5.19
N LYS A 35 4.13 10.65 -6.29
CA LYS A 35 3.01 11.60 -6.25
C LYS A 35 1.72 10.98 -5.72
N GLU A 36 1.40 9.78 -6.16
CA GLU A 36 0.21 9.07 -5.67
C GLU A 36 0.37 8.71 -4.18
N ILE A 37 1.55 8.26 -3.75
CA ILE A 37 1.87 8.05 -2.33
C ILE A 37 1.66 9.34 -1.53
N ALA A 38 2.14 10.49 -2.02
CA ALA A 38 1.95 11.78 -1.35
C ALA A 38 0.47 12.14 -1.19
N LYS A 39 -0.38 11.88 -2.19
CA LYS A 39 -1.83 12.08 -2.08
C LYS A 39 -2.47 11.16 -1.04
N LEU A 40 -2.07 9.88 -1.01
CA LEU A 40 -2.55 8.95 0.01
C LEU A 40 -2.09 9.34 1.42
N HIS A 41 -0.86 9.85 1.59
CA HIS A 41 -0.41 10.36 2.87
C HIS A 41 -1.24 11.56 3.36
N LEU A 42 -1.65 12.47 2.46
CA LEU A 42 -2.56 13.56 2.79
C LEU A 42 -3.93 13.00 3.23
N MET A 43 -4.45 12.01 2.54
CA MET A 43 -5.71 11.35 2.89
C MET A 43 -5.59 10.60 4.22
N PHE A 44 -4.51 9.87 4.48
CA PHE A 44 -4.28 9.18 5.77
C PHE A 44 -4.26 10.19 6.93
N LYS A 45 -3.61 11.33 6.75
CA LYS A 45 -3.61 12.41 7.73
C LYS A 45 -5.01 12.95 7.97
N GLU A 46 -5.80 13.16 6.91
CA GLU A 46 -7.19 13.65 7.02
C GLU A 46 -8.09 12.60 7.70
N ALA A 47 -7.85 11.32 7.45
CA ALA A 47 -8.52 10.21 8.11
C ALA A 47 -8.11 10.02 9.59
N GLY A 48 -7.11 10.76 10.08
CA GLY A 48 -6.61 10.61 11.44
C GLY A 48 -5.81 9.32 11.67
N ILE A 49 -5.20 8.78 10.63
CA ILE A 49 -4.33 7.60 10.76
C ILE A 49 -3.05 7.99 11.48
N GLU A 50 -2.70 7.21 12.48
CA GLU A 50 -1.46 7.34 13.25
C GLU A 50 -0.46 6.23 12.92
N LYS A 51 0.81 6.42 13.32
CA LYS A 51 1.84 5.38 13.16
C LYS A 51 1.44 4.13 13.96
N GLY A 52 1.49 2.97 13.30
CA GLY A 52 1.06 1.69 13.88
C GLY A 52 -0.41 1.34 13.68
N ASP A 53 -1.24 2.26 13.20
CA ASP A 53 -2.61 1.92 12.78
C ASP A 53 -2.59 0.96 11.60
N LYS A 54 -3.60 0.10 11.52
CA LYS A 54 -3.67 -0.93 10.49
C LYS A 54 -4.57 -0.47 9.34
N ILE A 55 -4.12 -0.75 8.12
CA ILE A 55 -4.85 -0.50 6.88
C ILE A 55 -4.93 -1.81 6.12
N ALA A 56 -6.13 -2.32 5.91
CA ALA A 56 -6.37 -3.55 5.17
C ALA A 56 -6.33 -3.30 3.65
N LEU A 57 -5.92 -4.33 2.91
CA LEU A 57 -5.76 -4.27 1.47
C LEU A 57 -6.13 -5.60 0.84
N ILE A 58 -7.18 -5.62 -0.01
CA ILE A 58 -7.63 -6.81 -0.73
C ILE A 58 -7.90 -6.49 -2.19
N GLY A 59 -7.42 -7.30 -3.10
CA GLY A 59 -7.69 -7.17 -4.53
C GLY A 59 -6.64 -7.85 -5.39
N ARG A 60 -6.91 -7.85 -6.69
CA ARG A 60 -5.95 -8.35 -7.68
C ARG A 60 -4.75 -7.41 -7.77
N ASN A 61 -3.59 -7.99 -8.07
CA ASN A 61 -2.37 -7.22 -8.32
C ASN A 61 -2.61 -6.18 -9.43
N ASN A 62 -2.50 -4.92 -9.07
CA ASN A 62 -2.55 -3.78 -9.98
C ASN A 62 -1.65 -2.65 -9.45
N THR A 63 -1.51 -1.59 -10.22
CA THR A 63 -0.66 -0.45 -9.84
C THR A 63 -1.09 0.19 -8.52
N ARG A 64 -2.40 0.34 -8.29
CA ARG A 64 -2.94 0.98 -7.08
C ARG A 64 -2.84 0.11 -5.84
N TRP A 65 -2.88 -1.21 -6.01
CA TRP A 65 -2.55 -2.15 -4.93
C TRP A 65 -1.12 -1.92 -4.42
N CYS A 66 -0.15 -1.86 -5.35
CA CYS A 66 1.25 -1.58 -5.00
C CYS A 66 1.43 -0.19 -4.37
N ILE A 67 0.76 0.83 -4.91
CA ILE A 67 0.81 2.20 -4.38
C ILE A 67 0.24 2.24 -2.96
N SER A 68 -0.92 1.62 -2.70
CA SER A 68 -1.53 1.55 -1.35
C SER A 68 -0.61 0.84 -0.35
N TYR A 69 0.00 -0.27 -0.77
CA TYR A 69 0.94 -1.04 0.05
C TYR A 69 2.14 -0.17 0.46
N ILE A 70 2.80 0.48 -0.51
CA ILE A 70 3.98 1.30 -0.25
C ILE A 70 3.60 2.56 0.55
N ALA A 71 2.47 3.21 0.21
CA ALA A 71 1.99 4.39 0.94
C ALA A 71 1.75 4.07 2.41
N THR A 72 1.11 2.94 2.72
CA THR A 72 0.85 2.52 4.10
C THR A 72 2.15 2.34 4.88
N ILE A 73 3.12 1.61 4.34
CA ILE A 73 4.39 1.35 5.01
C ILE A 73 5.20 2.64 5.17
N THR A 74 5.27 3.47 4.14
CA THR A 74 6.06 4.72 4.18
C THR A 74 5.42 5.81 5.03
N TYR A 75 4.14 5.70 5.35
CA TYR A 75 3.46 6.54 6.35
C TYR A 75 3.78 6.12 7.79
N GLY A 76 4.18 4.87 7.98
CA GLY A 76 4.40 4.25 9.29
C GLY A 76 3.19 3.51 9.84
N ALA A 77 2.17 3.30 9.02
CA ALA A 77 1.05 2.44 9.32
C ALA A 77 1.40 0.97 9.01
N VAL A 78 0.59 0.04 9.49
CA VAL A 78 0.75 -1.40 9.30
C VAL A 78 -0.15 -1.86 8.18
N ILE A 79 0.43 -2.39 7.11
CA ILE A 79 -0.36 -2.96 6.02
C ILE A 79 -0.85 -4.37 6.39
N VAL A 80 -2.12 -4.65 6.10
CA VAL A 80 -2.77 -5.95 6.28
C VAL A 80 -3.22 -6.47 4.92
N PRO A 81 -2.31 -7.09 4.14
CA PRO A 81 -2.68 -7.65 2.85
C PRO A 81 -3.52 -8.92 3.05
N ILE A 82 -4.64 -9.00 2.35
CA ILE A 82 -5.58 -10.11 2.36
C ILE A 82 -5.59 -10.75 0.98
N LEU A 83 -5.44 -12.07 0.92
CA LEU A 83 -5.50 -12.78 -0.35
C LEU A 83 -6.89 -12.65 -0.97
N GLN A 84 -6.93 -12.38 -2.27
CA GLN A 84 -8.16 -12.20 -3.02
C GLN A 84 -9.08 -13.44 -3.03
N ASP A 85 -8.52 -14.63 -2.78
CA ASP A 85 -9.24 -15.90 -2.82
C ASP A 85 -9.87 -16.27 -1.46
N PHE A 86 -9.71 -15.42 -0.44
CA PHE A 86 -10.43 -15.60 0.82
C PHE A 86 -11.92 -15.32 0.64
N ASN A 87 -12.75 -16.13 1.29
CA ASN A 87 -14.19 -15.91 1.29
C ASN A 87 -14.55 -14.65 2.11
N PRO A 88 -15.73 -14.04 1.89
CA PRO A 88 -16.12 -12.79 2.56
C PRO A 88 -16.07 -12.88 4.10
N ASN A 89 -16.44 -14.01 4.70
CA ASN A 89 -16.38 -14.16 6.15
C ASN A 89 -14.93 -14.14 6.68
N ASP A 90 -13.98 -14.75 5.96
CA ASP A 90 -12.57 -14.70 6.34
C ASP A 90 -12.02 -13.28 6.21
N VAL A 91 -12.42 -12.54 5.17
CA VAL A 91 -12.05 -11.13 4.99
C VAL A 91 -12.56 -10.30 6.17
N ILE A 92 -13.85 -10.42 6.51
CA ILE A 92 -14.48 -9.72 7.64
C ILE A 92 -13.75 -10.06 8.95
N ASN A 93 -13.45 -11.35 9.19
CA ASN A 93 -12.73 -11.79 10.39
C ASN A 93 -11.32 -11.18 10.46
N ILE A 94 -10.58 -11.14 9.35
CA ILE A 94 -9.23 -10.57 9.30
C ILE A 94 -9.27 -9.07 9.55
N VAL A 95 -10.17 -8.34 8.87
CA VAL A 95 -10.34 -6.90 9.04
C VAL A 95 -10.67 -6.54 10.49
N ASN A 96 -11.59 -7.27 11.11
CA ASN A 96 -11.97 -7.05 12.52
C ASN A 96 -10.87 -7.46 13.50
N HIS A 97 -10.24 -8.62 13.31
CA HIS A 97 -9.17 -9.09 14.19
C HIS A 97 -7.92 -8.20 14.10
N SER A 98 -7.62 -7.67 12.94
CA SER A 98 -6.50 -6.72 12.78
C SER A 98 -6.81 -5.34 13.35
N GLU A 99 -8.07 -5.01 13.64
CA GLU A 99 -8.53 -3.68 14.02
C GLU A 99 -8.15 -2.63 12.97
N SER A 100 -8.27 -2.99 11.69
CA SER A 100 -7.97 -2.07 10.59
C SER A 100 -8.94 -0.89 10.60
N LYS A 101 -8.40 0.33 10.39
CA LYS A 101 -9.18 1.58 10.34
C LYS A 101 -9.64 1.93 8.92
N LEU A 102 -8.85 1.59 7.93
CA LEU A 102 -9.18 1.79 6.51
C LEU A 102 -9.06 0.47 5.76
N LEU A 103 -9.78 0.38 4.65
CA LEU A 103 -9.73 -0.76 3.75
C LEU A 103 -9.61 -0.28 2.30
N PHE A 104 -8.57 -0.72 1.60
CA PHE A 104 -8.50 -0.65 0.15
C PHE A 104 -8.95 -1.97 -0.46
N MET A 105 -9.87 -1.92 -1.42
CA MET A 105 -10.37 -3.16 -2.03
C MET A 105 -10.69 -3.01 -3.51
N GLY A 106 -10.66 -4.13 -4.23
CA GLY A 106 -11.24 -4.21 -5.56
C GLY A 106 -12.76 -4.09 -5.48
N ASP A 107 -13.37 -3.33 -6.37
CA ASP A 107 -14.80 -2.98 -6.33
C ASP A 107 -15.72 -4.20 -6.24
N ASN A 108 -15.34 -5.30 -6.89
CA ASN A 108 -16.10 -6.55 -6.92
C ASN A 108 -16.16 -7.31 -5.57
N PHE A 109 -15.38 -6.91 -4.57
CA PHE A 109 -15.43 -7.54 -3.24
C PHE A 109 -16.42 -6.87 -2.31
N TRP A 110 -16.84 -5.64 -2.61
CA TRP A 110 -17.74 -4.88 -1.73
C TRP A 110 -19.18 -5.42 -1.73
N ASP A 111 -19.62 -6.01 -2.83
CA ASP A 111 -20.99 -6.54 -2.96
C ASP A 111 -21.29 -7.64 -1.92
N ASP A 112 -20.27 -8.29 -1.37
CA ASP A 112 -20.38 -9.39 -0.42
C ASP A 112 -20.11 -8.96 1.04
N ILE A 113 -19.89 -7.66 1.32
CA ILE A 113 -19.54 -7.15 2.65
C ILE A 113 -20.43 -5.96 3.00
N GLU A 114 -21.07 -6.02 4.16
CA GLU A 114 -21.85 -4.91 4.71
C GLU A 114 -21.01 -4.12 5.73
N GLY A 115 -21.17 -2.79 5.74
CA GLY A 115 -20.39 -1.90 6.62
C GLY A 115 -20.53 -2.23 8.11
N GLU A 116 -21.69 -2.73 8.55
CA GLU A 116 -21.96 -3.14 9.91
C GLU A 116 -21.13 -4.35 10.36
N GLN A 117 -20.68 -5.17 9.42
CA GLN A 117 -19.85 -6.35 9.69
C GLN A 117 -18.39 -5.99 9.99
N ILE A 118 -17.95 -4.77 9.63
CA ILE A 118 -16.58 -4.28 9.80
C ILE A 118 -16.55 -2.98 10.63
N PRO A 119 -16.98 -3.01 11.91
CA PRO A 119 -17.26 -1.82 12.73
C PRO A 119 -16.07 -0.89 12.97
N ASN A 120 -14.84 -1.37 12.81
CA ASN A 120 -13.63 -0.55 13.01
C ASN A 120 -13.19 0.20 11.74
N ILE A 121 -13.77 -0.11 10.58
CA ILE A 121 -13.43 0.56 9.32
C ILE A 121 -14.17 1.90 9.25
N ASP A 122 -13.41 2.98 9.11
CA ASP A 122 -13.94 4.33 8.91
C ASP A 122 -14.31 4.57 7.45
N ALA A 123 -13.50 4.05 6.50
CA ALA A 123 -13.78 4.17 5.08
C ALA A 123 -13.16 3.03 4.26
N VAL A 124 -13.82 2.75 3.13
CA VAL A 124 -13.37 1.78 2.10
C VAL A 124 -13.09 2.52 0.80
N PHE A 125 -11.92 2.26 0.22
CA PHE A 125 -11.43 2.90 -1.00
C PHE A 125 -11.28 1.88 -2.13
N SER A 126 -11.72 2.26 -3.33
CA SER A 126 -11.55 1.47 -4.55
C SER A 126 -10.10 1.39 -5.00
N LEU A 127 -9.64 0.20 -5.41
CA LEU A 127 -8.36 0.02 -6.11
C LEU A 127 -8.47 0.35 -7.62
N THR A 128 -9.62 0.85 -8.08
CA THR A 128 -9.79 1.31 -9.46
C THR A 128 -9.24 2.71 -9.67
N ASP A 129 -9.52 3.64 -8.73
CA ASP A 129 -9.13 5.06 -8.83
C ASP A 129 -9.04 5.78 -7.47
N PHE A 130 -9.10 5.04 -6.37
CA PHE A 130 -9.14 5.52 -4.99
C PHE A 130 -10.40 6.30 -4.60
N HIS A 131 -11.51 6.20 -5.35
CA HIS A 131 -12.77 6.75 -4.85
C HIS A 131 -13.24 6.03 -3.58
N VAL A 132 -14.04 6.74 -2.77
CA VAL A 132 -14.61 6.16 -1.56
C VAL A 132 -15.84 5.33 -1.94
N ILE A 133 -15.80 4.03 -1.63
CA ILE A 133 -16.91 3.09 -1.81
C ILE A 133 -17.88 3.19 -0.64
N TYR A 134 -17.34 3.31 0.58
CA TYR A 134 -18.09 3.37 1.83
C TYR A 134 -17.38 4.30 2.83
N GLU A 135 -18.15 5.06 3.59
CA GLU A 135 -17.68 5.86 4.72
C GLU A 135 -18.72 5.77 5.84
N ARG A 136 -18.28 5.56 7.10
CA ARG A 136 -19.17 5.17 8.19
C ARG A 136 -20.09 6.31 8.67
N ASP A 137 -19.53 7.35 9.20
CA ASP A 137 -20.32 8.34 9.98
C ASP A 137 -20.39 9.73 9.34
N SER A 138 -19.75 9.91 8.20
CA SER A 138 -19.64 11.21 7.54
C SER A 138 -19.39 11.07 6.05
N GLU A 139 -19.40 12.18 5.34
CA GLU A 139 -18.89 12.26 3.96
C GLU A 139 -17.55 13.04 3.90
N LYS A 140 -16.81 13.08 5.00
CA LYS A 140 -15.59 13.86 5.11
C LYS A 140 -14.51 13.38 4.15
N LEU A 141 -14.20 12.06 4.17
CA LEU A 141 -13.19 11.47 3.30
C LEU A 141 -13.68 11.41 1.85
N THR A 142 -14.97 11.17 1.64
CA THR A 142 -15.60 11.25 0.32
C THR A 142 -15.41 12.64 -0.30
N SER A 143 -15.69 13.70 0.47
CA SER A 143 -15.48 15.08 0.02
C SER A 143 -14.01 15.39 -0.19
N TYR A 144 -13.14 14.94 0.73
CA TYR A 144 -11.70 15.14 0.63
C TYR A 144 -11.12 14.50 -0.63
N MET A 145 -11.46 13.24 -0.90
CA MET A 145 -10.98 12.52 -2.09
C MET A 145 -11.49 13.11 -3.39
N LYS A 146 -12.74 13.58 -3.46
CA LYS A 146 -13.25 14.34 -4.63
C LYS A 146 -12.40 15.58 -4.92
N ASN A 147 -11.80 16.21 -3.90
CA ASN A 147 -11.00 17.42 -3.99
C ASN A 147 -9.49 17.17 -3.79
N ILE A 148 -9.03 15.92 -3.88
CA ILE A 148 -7.65 15.53 -3.57
C ILE A 148 -6.61 16.32 -4.37
N LEU A 149 -6.90 16.69 -5.60
CA LEU A 149 -5.98 17.50 -6.43
C LEU A 149 -5.84 18.93 -5.90
N SER A 150 -6.89 19.50 -5.28
CA SER A 150 -6.81 20.82 -4.64
C SER A 150 -5.94 20.73 -3.40
N HIS A 151 -6.23 19.79 -2.51
CA HIS A 151 -5.44 19.56 -1.30
C HIS A 151 -3.98 19.26 -1.60
N TYR A 152 -3.72 18.49 -2.66
CA TYR A 152 -2.36 18.23 -3.13
C TYR A 152 -1.64 19.50 -3.60
N ARG A 153 -2.32 20.39 -4.35
CA ARG A 153 -1.73 21.67 -4.79
C ARG A 153 -1.49 22.63 -3.63
N GLU A 154 -2.35 22.63 -2.62
CA GLU A 154 -2.18 23.40 -1.39
C GLU A 154 -0.97 22.91 -0.58
N ALA A 155 -0.81 21.60 -0.46
CA ALA A 155 0.34 20.98 0.21
C ALA A 155 1.67 21.21 -0.52
N TYR A 156 1.62 21.29 -1.86
CA TYR A 156 2.80 21.47 -2.73
C TYR A 156 2.62 22.68 -3.67
N PRO A 157 2.62 23.92 -3.15
CA PRO A 157 2.28 25.13 -3.91
C PRO A 157 3.30 25.48 -5.02
N ARG A 158 4.52 24.97 -4.91
CA ARG A 158 5.56 25.11 -5.96
C ARG A 158 5.61 23.92 -6.91
N GLY A 159 4.63 23.00 -6.81
CA GLY A 159 4.66 21.69 -7.45
C GLY A 159 5.45 20.67 -6.62
N PHE A 160 5.09 19.41 -6.76
CA PHE A 160 5.80 18.31 -6.12
C PHE A 160 7.18 18.14 -6.80
N SER A 161 8.23 18.03 -6.03
CA SER A 161 9.60 17.95 -6.50
C SER A 161 10.29 16.69 -5.97
N ILE A 162 11.50 16.42 -6.43
CA ILE A 162 12.30 15.30 -5.91
C ILE A 162 12.64 15.48 -4.42
N ASP A 163 12.71 16.73 -3.94
CA ASP A 163 13.01 17.02 -2.53
C ASP A 163 11.83 16.72 -1.62
N ASP A 164 10.62 16.67 -2.17
CA ASP A 164 9.39 16.29 -1.47
C ASP A 164 9.25 14.76 -1.34
N ILE A 165 10.04 13.98 -2.08
CA ILE A 165 10.14 12.52 -1.90
C ILE A 165 10.98 12.26 -0.64
N LYS A 166 10.33 12.37 0.50
CA LYS A 166 10.93 12.18 1.82
C LYS A 166 9.89 11.57 2.75
N TYR A 167 10.29 10.51 3.43
CA TYR A 167 9.44 9.81 4.38
C TYR A 167 10.01 9.94 5.79
N ASP A 168 9.12 9.92 6.78
CA ASP A 168 9.52 9.93 8.19
C ASP A 168 10.41 8.74 8.53
N GLU A 169 11.22 8.92 9.56
CA GLU A 169 11.97 7.82 10.12
C GLU A 169 11.04 6.86 10.84
N ILE A 170 11.14 5.58 10.46
CA ILE A 170 10.40 4.48 11.09
C ILE A 170 11.44 3.50 11.63
N PRO A 171 11.38 3.17 12.94
CA PRO A 171 12.31 2.23 13.56
C PRO A 171 12.31 0.87 12.85
N ASN A 172 13.46 0.23 12.81
CA ASN A 172 13.61 -1.09 12.20
C ASN A 172 12.75 -2.17 12.88
N GLU A 173 12.48 -2.01 14.15
CA GLU A 173 11.68 -2.92 14.99
C GLU A 173 10.17 -2.65 14.86
N ALA A 174 9.78 -1.51 14.29
CA ALA A 174 8.37 -1.20 14.09
C ALA A 174 7.71 -2.26 13.19
N ILE A 175 6.55 -2.74 13.62
CA ILE A 175 5.72 -3.61 12.78
C ILE A 175 5.20 -2.79 11.63
N CYS A 176 5.35 -3.30 10.42
CA CYS A 176 4.88 -2.63 9.19
C CYS A 176 3.96 -3.52 8.35
N LEU A 177 3.88 -4.81 8.65
CA LEU A 177 3.04 -5.74 7.92
C LEU A 177 2.47 -6.78 8.89
N LEU A 178 1.17 -7.06 8.73
CA LEU A 178 0.46 -8.12 9.43
C LEU A 178 -0.14 -9.06 8.39
N ASN A 179 0.49 -10.22 8.21
CA ASN A 179 0.10 -11.20 7.21
C ASN A 179 -0.70 -12.35 7.83
N TYR A 180 -1.86 -12.65 7.27
CA TYR A 180 -2.71 -13.74 7.75
C TYR A 180 -2.48 -14.99 6.92
N THR A 181 -2.29 -16.11 7.62
CA THR A 181 -2.17 -17.43 7.01
C THR A 181 -3.38 -18.27 7.40
N SER A 182 -3.82 -19.16 6.50
CA SER A 182 -4.81 -20.18 6.81
C SER A 182 -4.22 -21.13 7.85
N GLY A 183 -4.65 -20.99 9.12
CA GLY A 183 -4.19 -21.87 10.19
C GLY A 183 -4.68 -23.29 9.99
N THR A 184 -3.82 -24.29 10.26
CA THR A 184 -4.18 -25.71 10.28
C THR A 184 -5.28 -26.06 11.29
N THR A 185 -5.59 -25.13 12.20
CA THR A 185 -6.60 -25.27 13.28
C THR A 185 -7.92 -24.54 12.96
N GLY A 186 -8.13 -24.07 11.72
CA GLY A 186 -9.37 -23.42 11.28
C GLY A 186 -9.51 -21.92 11.63
N SER A 187 -8.58 -21.34 12.39
CA SER A 187 -8.53 -19.89 12.64
C SER A 187 -7.34 -19.26 11.93
N SER A 188 -7.57 -18.14 11.25
CA SER A 188 -6.48 -17.36 10.62
C SER A 188 -5.54 -16.80 11.69
N LYS A 189 -4.23 -16.95 11.47
CA LYS A 189 -3.19 -16.45 12.37
C LYS A 189 -2.49 -15.27 11.72
N GLY A 190 -2.41 -14.14 12.44
CA GLY A 190 -1.67 -12.96 11.99
C GLY A 190 -0.18 -13.08 12.34
N VAL A 191 0.68 -13.03 11.34
CA VAL A 191 2.14 -12.99 11.47
C VAL A 191 2.57 -11.53 11.37
N MET A 192 3.20 -11.02 12.43
CA MET A 192 3.71 -9.65 12.50
C MET A 192 5.12 -9.59 11.91
N LEU A 193 5.33 -8.73 10.93
CA LEU A 193 6.64 -8.50 10.32
C LEU A 193 7.06 -7.05 10.54
N SER A 194 8.30 -6.89 11.02
CA SER A 194 8.90 -5.57 11.23
C SER A 194 9.51 -5.02 9.93
N VAL A 195 9.80 -3.72 9.93
CA VAL A 195 10.58 -3.07 8.87
C VAL A 195 11.88 -3.82 8.61
N ASN A 196 12.56 -4.31 9.67
CA ASN A 196 13.81 -5.05 9.55
C ASN A 196 13.63 -6.40 8.84
N ASN A 197 12.53 -7.12 9.10
CA ASN A 197 12.26 -8.38 8.41
C ASN A 197 12.13 -8.19 6.90
N LEU A 198 11.39 -7.15 6.47
CA LEU A 198 11.24 -6.83 5.05
C LEU A 198 12.54 -6.29 4.44
N THR A 199 13.29 -5.47 5.19
CA THR A 199 14.61 -4.97 4.77
C THR A 199 15.57 -6.13 4.49
N GLY A 200 15.60 -7.14 5.38
CA GLY A 200 16.46 -8.31 5.22
C GLY A 200 16.15 -9.09 3.93
N ASN A 201 14.88 -9.30 3.61
CA ASN A 201 14.48 -9.97 2.37
C ASN A 201 14.90 -9.18 1.12
N ILE A 202 14.78 -7.86 1.15
CA ILE A 202 15.19 -7.01 0.01
C ILE A 202 16.72 -7.01 -0.12
N CYS A 203 17.46 -6.88 0.97
CA CYS A 203 18.93 -6.96 0.93
C CYS A 203 19.40 -8.31 0.39
N PHE A 204 18.81 -9.41 0.84
CA PHE A 204 19.09 -10.74 0.31
C PHE A 204 18.83 -10.82 -1.21
N ALA A 205 17.70 -10.29 -1.67
CA ALA A 205 17.39 -10.25 -3.10
C ALA A 205 18.40 -9.41 -3.89
N ILE A 206 18.82 -8.24 -3.35
CA ILE A 206 19.85 -7.39 -3.97
C ILE A 206 21.20 -8.14 -4.05
N ASP A 207 21.59 -8.84 -3.00
CA ASP A 207 22.84 -9.60 -2.98
C ASP A 207 22.84 -10.76 -3.98
N MET A 208 21.68 -11.44 -4.14
CA MET A 208 21.53 -12.48 -5.17
C MET A 208 21.61 -11.94 -6.61
N ILE A 209 21.25 -10.67 -6.79
CA ILE A 209 21.22 -10.00 -8.09
C ILE A 209 22.60 -9.39 -8.43
N ASN A 210 23.52 -9.33 -7.45
CA ASN A 210 24.80 -8.66 -7.60
C ASN A 210 25.66 -9.29 -8.74
N PRO A 211 26.18 -8.47 -9.70
CA PRO A 211 26.97 -8.93 -10.84
C PRO A 211 28.22 -9.72 -10.50
N GLU A 212 28.76 -9.58 -9.31
CA GLU A 212 29.94 -10.31 -8.85
C GLU A 212 29.72 -11.85 -8.82
N ASN A 213 28.46 -12.30 -8.75
CA ASN A 213 28.10 -13.72 -8.78
C ASN A 213 27.87 -14.28 -10.18
N GLY A 214 28.11 -13.50 -11.25
CA GLY A 214 28.16 -13.98 -12.65
C GLY A 214 26.81 -14.13 -13.35
N GLU A 215 25.68 -13.98 -12.70
CA GLU A 215 24.37 -14.11 -13.32
C GLU A 215 23.58 -12.79 -13.27
N HIS A 216 23.36 -12.20 -14.44
CA HIS A 216 22.64 -10.91 -14.58
C HIS A 216 21.12 -11.13 -14.75
N TYR A 217 20.43 -11.62 -13.72
CA TYR A 217 18.98 -11.82 -13.78
C TYR A 217 18.19 -10.51 -13.84
N PHE A 218 18.68 -9.45 -13.22
CA PHE A 218 18.03 -8.13 -13.22
C PHE A 218 19.00 -7.03 -13.65
N ARG A 219 18.57 -6.22 -14.60
CA ARG A 219 19.32 -5.05 -15.06
C ARG A 219 18.50 -3.80 -14.81
N LYS A 220 19.16 -2.67 -14.60
CA LYS A 220 18.49 -1.36 -14.57
C LYS A 220 17.65 -1.20 -15.84
N GLY A 221 16.34 -0.91 -15.68
CA GLY A 221 15.38 -0.86 -16.77
C GLY A 221 14.79 -2.22 -17.19
N GLY A 222 15.19 -3.32 -16.56
CA GLY A 222 14.56 -4.61 -16.73
C GLY A 222 13.09 -4.59 -16.28
N ARG A 223 12.28 -5.52 -16.83
CA ARG A 223 10.86 -5.68 -16.48
C ARG A 223 10.60 -7.05 -15.91
N THR A 224 9.78 -7.12 -14.88
CA THR A 224 9.30 -8.37 -14.30
C THR A 224 7.79 -8.44 -14.39
N LEU A 225 7.25 -9.64 -14.55
CA LEU A 225 5.80 -9.87 -14.50
C LEU A 225 5.43 -10.38 -13.10
N SER A 226 4.56 -9.66 -12.41
CA SER A 226 3.95 -10.13 -11.16
C SER A 226 2.59 -10.74 -11.46
N PHE A 227 2.48 -12.06 -11.33
CA PHE A 227 1.25 -12.83 -11.57
C PHE A 227 0.85 -13.70 -10.37
N LEU A 228 1.68 -13.73 -9.34
CA LEU A 228 1.34 -14.37 -8.06
C LEU A 228 0.49 -13.44 -7.21
N PRO A 229 -0.44 -13.98 -6.42
CA PRO A 229 -1.27 -13.21 -5.49
C PRO A 229 -0.45 -12.54 -4.41
#